data_7d0f70c18d636d356f39a0d7bc780fea
#
_entry.id   7d0f70c18d636d356f39a0d7bc780fea
#
_cell.length_a   1.000
_cell.length_b   1.000
_cell.length_c   1.000
_cell.angle_alpha   90.00
_cell.angle_beta   90.00
_cell.angle_gamma   90.00
#
_symmetry.space_group_name_H-M   'P 1'
#
loop_
_entity.id
_entity.type
_entity.pdbx_description
1 polymer ?
#
loop_
_entity_poly.entity_id
_entity_poly.type
_entity_poly.pdbx_seq_one_letter_code
_entity_poly.pdbx_strand_id
1 'polypeptide(L)'
;MSSMPSSSLFHRFRTAATVVVVCTAVLTVTHIVRADAAKTAADYAADPAGMLEAYRHVEAASVSDAIEQSLHVKTYMSHRMQSIFPAKFAGTALTVKLVKEENHDPNALSGMLSAIDSGGPGSVYVMKVDDGADIAGMGGLMGTAMFSRGFVGAVVDGGVRDLPQLKKIGFPVYALGPVPSTSVGHYKFGGVNIPIDCDGVKVNPKDIIVADQDGVVVVPRDHAADILVLAQKLDNSEHSMYPFIEKFHSIVEAVKQFGRI
;
A
#
# COMPACT_ATOMS: atom_id res chain seq x y z
N MET A 1 -31.63 -33.27 97.69
CA MET A 1 -32.11 -34.64 97.60
C MET A 1 -31.90 -35.05 96.17
N SER A 2 -30.94 -35.96 96.04
CA SER A 2 -31.03 -37.27 95.37
C SER A 2 -31.27 -37.22 93.91
N SER A 3 -30.56 -37.79 93.01
CA SER A 3 -29.53 -38.84 93.02
C SER A 3 -29.12 -39.12 91.56
N MET A 4 -27.87 -39.41 91.38
CA MET A 4 -27.37 -40.07 90.15
C MET A 4 -27.97 -41.54 90.07
N PRO A 5 -27.93 -42.32 89.03
CA PRO A 5 -26.67 -42.63 88.31
C PRO A 5 -26.81 -42.92 86.78
N SER A 6 -25.70 -42.88 86.12
CA SER A 6 -24.89 -43.89 85.34
C SER A 6 -25.49 -44.47 84.06
N SER A 7 -24.76 -44.47 83.01
CA SER A 7 -23.89 -45.43 82.39
C SER A 7 -23.77 -45.26 80.90
N SER A 8 -22.57 -45.09 80.53
CA SER A 8 -21.78 -45.69 79.45
C SER A 8 -22.50 -46.21 78.20
N LEU A 9 -22.14 -45.74 77.06
CA LEU A 9 -21.72 -46.61 75.96
C LEU A 9 -20.83 -45.89 74.94
N PHE A 10 -19.61 -46.33 74.91
CA PHE A 10 -18.65 -45.92 73.88
C PHE A 10 -19.14 -46.44 72.53
N HIS A 11 -19.36 -45.53 71.55
CA HIS A 11 -19.39 -45.89 70.17
C HIS A 11 -18.26 -45.11 69.42
N ARG A 12 -17.24 -45.84 69.08
CA ARG A 12 -16.18 -45.43 68.22
C ARG A 12 -16.71 -45.21 66.79
N PHE A 13 -16.84 -44.01 66.32
CA PHE A 13 -16.95 -43.75 64.89
C PHE A 13 -15.56 -43.41 64.31
N ARG A 14 -15.06 -44.31 63.52
CA ARG A 14 -13.93 -44.11 62.65
C ARG A 14 -14.40 -43.22 61.52
N THR A 15 -14.03 -41.93 61.51
CA THR A 15 -14.16 -41.05 60.36
C THR A 15 -13.00 -41.33 59.42
N ALA A 16 -13.34 -41.97 58.30
CA ALA A 16 -12.41 -42.08 57.15
C ALA A 16 -12.37 -40.73 56.49
N ALA A 17 -11.21 -40.05 56.56
CA ALA A 17 -10.97 -38.84 55.81
C ALA A 17 -10.69 -39.22 54.34
N THR A 18 -11.66 -38.98 53.47
CA THR A 18 -11.48 -39.10 52.03
C THR A 18 -10.74 -37.87 51.53
N VAL A 19 -9.46 -37.99 51.25
CA VAL A 19 -8.66 -36.94 50.57
C VAL A 19 -9.06 -36.96 49.11
N VAL A 20 -9.84 -35.97 48.69
CA VAL A 20 -10.12 -35.71 47.27
C VAL A 20 -8.93 -34.89 46.73
N VAL A 21 -8.05 -35.55 45.99
CA VAL A 21 -7.01 -34.89 45.19
C VAL A 21 -7.68 -34.35 43.95
N VAL A 22 -7.95 -33.02 43.93
CA VAL A 22 -8.37 -32.31 42.73
C VAL A 22 -7.12 -32.04 41.90
N CYS A 23 -6.85 -32.88 40.91
CA CYS A 23 -5.88 -32.59 39.86
C CYS A 23 -6.43 -31.49 38.96
N THR A 24 -6.09 -30.22 39.22
CA THR A 24 -6.26 -29.11 38.26
C THR A 24 -5.21 -29.26 37.15
N ALA A 25 -5.62 -29.86 36.03
CA ALA A 25 -4.85 -29.84 34.81
C ALA A 25 -4.87 -28.38 34.27
N VAL A 26 -3.81 -27.64 34.53
CA VAL A 26 -3.58 -26.36 33.86
C VAL A 26 -3.17 -26.66 32.44
N LEU A 27 -4.12 -26.61 31.52
CA LEU A 27 -3.86 -26.57 30.08
C LEU A 27 -3.19 -25.23 29.75
N THR A 28 -1.87 -25.18 29.79
CA THR A 28 -1.09 -24.11 29.15
C THR A 28 -1.24 -24.25 27.65
N VAL A 29 -2.17 -23.47 27.07
CA VAL A 29 -2.23 -23.26 25.63
C VAL A 29 -1.03 -22.40 25.28
N THR A 30 0.09 -23.03 24.94
CA THR A 30 1.22 -22.36 24.27
C THR A 30 0.74 -21.98 22.88
N HIS A 31 0.34 -20.72 22.69
CA HIS A 31 0.28 -20.12 21.38
C HIS A 31 1.70 -20.12 20.83
N ILE A 32 2.01 -21.14 20.04
CA ILE A 32 3.19 -21.09 19.16
C ILE A 32 2.85 -20.03 18.13
N VAL A 33 3.29 -18.79 18.36
CA VAL A 33 3.38 -17.78 17.32
C VAL A 33 4.44 -18.32 16.35
N ARG A 34 3.98 -19.02 15.33
CA ARG A 34 4.81 -19.39 14.21
C ARG A 34 5.17 -18.05 13.58
N ALA A 35 6.42 -17.60 13.72
CA ALA A 35 6.93 -16.53 12.87
C ALA A 35 6.78 -17.07 11.44
N ASP A 36 5.86 -16.50 10.68
CA ASP A 36 5.74 -16.85 9.27
C ASP A 36 7.10 -16.59 8.63
N ALA A 37 7.63 -17.60 7.95
CA ALA A 37 8.87 -17.44 7.21
C ALA A 37 8.68 -16.31 6.20
N ALA A 38 9.66 -15.41 6.10
CA ALA A 38 9.61 -14.31 5.15
C ALA A 38 9.34 -14.88 3.74
N LYS A 39 8.36 -14.31 3.04
CA LYS A 39 8.02 -14.73 1.68
C LYS A 39 9.18 -14.47 0.74
N THR A 40 9.40 -15.39 -0.18
CA THR A 40 10.40 -15.28 -1.25
C THR A 40 9.82 -14.57 -2.48
N ALA A 41 10.68 -14.19 -3.43
CA ALA A 41 10.24 -13.65 -4.70
C ALA A 41 9.34 -14.65 -5.49
N ALA A 42 9.63 -15.96 -5.39
CA ALA A 42 8.81 -16.99 -6.01
C ALA A 42 7.41 -17.08 -5.40
N ASP A 43 7.28 -16.90 -4.09
CA ASP A 43 5.98 -16.88 -3.41
C ASP A 43 5.15 -15.68 -3.85
N TYR A 44 5.78 -14.50 -4.00
CA TYR A 44 5.10 -13.30 -4.50
C TYR A 44 4.74 -13.38 -5.98
N ALA A 45 5.61 -13.97 -6.81
CA ALA A 45 5.31 -14.19 -8.23
C ALA A 45 4.11 -15.15 -8.43
N ALA A 46 3.94 -16.11 -7.52
CA ALA A 46 2.80 -17.03 -7.53
C ALA A 46 1.50 -16.41 -6.96
N ASP A 47 1.60 -15.32 -6.19
CA ASP A 47 0.46 -14.61 -5.59
C ASP A 47 0.50 -13.10 -5.90
N PRO A 48 0.09 -12.67 -7.11
CA PRO A 48 0.12 -11.25 -7.49
C PRO A 48 -0.74 -10.34 -6.61
N ALA A 49 -1.85 -10.84 -6.07
CA ALA A 49 -2.70 -10.06 -5.18
C ALA A 49 -2.02 -9.83 -3.83
N GLY A 50 -1.44 -10.87 -3.25
CA GLY A 50 -0.64 -10.77 -2.02
C GLY A 50 0.62 -9.92 -2.22
N MET A 51 1.23 -9.92 -3.40
CA MET A 51 2.34 -9.04 -3.74
C MET A 51 1.92 -7.56 -3.72
N LEU A 52 0.80 -7.21 -4.36
CA LEU A 52 0.28 -5.83 -4.34
C LEU A 52 -0.09 -5.38 -2.93
N GLU A 53 -0.69 -6.26 -2.14
CA GLU A 53 -0.98 -5.98 -0.73
C GLU A 53 0.30 -5.73 0.06
N ALA A 54 1.34 -6.52 -0.15
CA ALA A 54 2.63 -6.34 0.52
C ALA A 54 3.29 -4.99 0.15
N TYR A 55 3.20 -4.55 -1.10
CA TYR A 55 3.69 -3.23 -1.52
C TYR A 55 2.99 -2.07 -0.81
N ARG A 56 1.73 -2.20 -0.39
CA ARG A 56 1.02 -1.16 0.38
C ARG A 56 1.60 -0.93 1.77
N HIS A 57 2.38 -1.88 2.27
CA HIS A 57 2.99 -1.85 3.59
C HIS A 57 4.48 -1.45 3.58
N VAL A 58 5.07 -1.25 2.40
CA VAL A 58 6.47 -0.81 2.24
C VAL A 58 6.49 0.67 1.85
N GLU A 59 7.40 1.45 2.38
CA GLU A 59 7.54 2.86 2.03
C GLU A 59 8.08 3.05 0.61
N ALA A 60 7.60 4.08 -0.10
CA ALA A 60 8.05 4.38 -1.46
C ALA A 60 9.56 4.62 -1.52
N ALA A 61 10.14 5.23 -0.49
CA ALA A 61 11.58 5.43 -0.37
C ALA A 61 12.34 4.09 -0.38
N SER A 62 11.92 3.11 0.43
CA SER A 62 12.53 1.78 0.47
C SER A 62 12.37 1.01 -0.85
N VAL A 63 11.26 1.22 -1.56
CA VAL A 63 11.04 0.66 -2.91
C VAL A 63 12.00 1.30 -3.92
N SER A 64 12.17 2.62 -3.87
CA SER A 64 13.12 3.36 -4.72
C SER A 64 14.55 2.88 -4.51
N ASP A 65 14.99 2.75 -3.25
CA ASP A 65 16.33 2.26 -2.90
C ASP A 65 16.55 0.83 -3.41
N ALA A 66 15.56 -0.05 -3.26
CA ALA A 66 15.64 -1.41 -3.76
C ALA A 66 15.82 -1.48 -5.28
N ILE A 67 15.13 -0.61 -6.02
CA ILE A 67 15.28 -0.50 -7.47
C ILE A 67 16.68 0.01 -7.84
N GLU A 68 17.13 1.08 -7.19
CA GLU A 68 18.45 1.64 -7.48
C GLU A 68 19.57 0.65 -7.17
N GLN A 69 19.49 -0.07 -6.04
CA GLN A 69 20.47 -1.07 -5.68
C GLN A 69 20.52 -2.28 -6.61
N SER A 70 19.36 -2.72 -7.14
CA SER A 70 19.29 -3.95 -7.93
C SER A 70 19.34 -3.72 -9.43
N LEU A 71 18.74 -2.64 -9.93
CA LEU A 71 18.64 -2.35 -11.37
C LEU A 71 19.51 -1.19 -11.82
N HIS A 72 20.05 -0.39 -10.90
CA HIS A 72 20.86 0.81 -11.17
C HIS A 72 20.14 1.84 -12.06
N VAL A 73 18.82 1.98 -11.88
CA VAL A 73 17.98 2.92 -12.62
C VAL A 73 17.13 3.76 -11.66
N LYS A 74 16.78 4.97 -12.11
CA LYS A 74 15.86 5.86 -11.42
C LYS A 74 14.44 5.65 -11.98
N THR A 75 13.49 5.31 -11.12
CA THR A 75 12.08 5.10 -11.49
C THR A 75 11.09 5.85 -10.59
N TYR A 76 11.55 6.83 -9.82
CA TYR A 76 10.66 7.72 -9.07
C TYR A 76 10.39 9.00 -9.86
N MET A 77 9.15 9.49 -9.80
CA MET A 77 8.72 10.73 -10.42
C MET A 77 9.31 11.94 -9.69
N SER A 78 9.36 13.09 -10.33
CA SER A 78 9.94 14.27 -9.71
C SER A 78 9.07 14.82 -8.58
N HIS A 79 9.65 15.70 -7.76
CA HIS A 79 8.94 16.39 -6.68
C HIS A 79 7.75 17.25 -7.15
N ARG A 80 7.57 17.44 -8.46
CA ARG A 80 6.38 18.09 -9.03
C ARG A 80 5.14 17.20 -8.98
N MET A 81 5.33 15.88 -8.98
CA MET A 81 4.24 14.90 -8.85
C MET A 81 3.83 14.81 -7.39
N GLN A 82 2.80 15.56 -7.00
CA GLN A 82 2.38 15.72 -5.61
C GLN A 82 1.06 15.04 -5.30
N SER A 83 0.96 14.51 -4.10
CA SER A 83 -0.31 14.03 -3.56
C SER A 83 -1.27 15.21 -3.35
N ILE A 84 -2.49 15.09 -3.90
CA ILE A 84 -3.52 16.11 -3.73
C ILE A 84 -4.08 16.14 -2.30
N PHE A 85 -3.98 15.02 -1.59
CA PHE A 85 -4.18 14.87 -0.15
C PHE A 85 -3.42 13.63 0.33
N PRO A 86 -3.02 13.56 1.61
CA PRO A 86 -2.24 12.43 2.12
C PRO A 86 -2.89 11.09 1.81
N ALA A 87 -2.16 10.23 1.11
CA ALA A 87 -2.64 8.92 0.72
C ALA A 87 -1.46 7.98 0.45
N LYS A 88 -1.69 6.67 0.60
CA LYS A 88 -0.76 5.61 0.24
C LYS A 88 -1.51 4.54 -0.54
N PHE A 89 -0.93 4.07 -1.63
CA PHE A 89 -1.48 2.95 -2.39
C PHE A 89 -0.38 2.20 -3.15
N ALA A 90 -0.68 0.96 -3.52
CA ALA A 90 0.05 0.23 -4.54
C ALA A 90 -0.94 -0.49 -5.47
N GLY A 91 -0.63 -0.51 -6.76
CA GLY A 91 -1.49 -1.16 -7.76
C GLY A 91 -0.85 -1.24 -9.14
N THR A 92 -1.53 -1.91 -10.07
CA THR A 92 -1.03 -2.10 -11.43
C THR A 92 -1.41 -0.94 -12.35
N ALA A 93 -0.45 -0.45 -13.13
CA ALA A 93 -0.64 0.66 -14.04
C ALA A 93 -1.60 0.31 -15.20
N LEU A 94 -2.68 1.09 -15.32
CA LEU A 94 -3.46 1.24 -16.53
C LEU A 94 -3.04 2.58 -17.14
N THR A 95 -2.25 2.54 -18.20
CA THR A 95 -1.65 3.72 -18.80
C THR A 95 -2.57 4.35 -19.84
N VAL A 96 -2.67 5.69 -19.83
CA VAL A 96 -3.47 6.48 -20.78
C VAL A 96 -2.66 7.67 -21.26
N LYS A 97 -2.79 8.01 -22.53
CA LYS A 97 -2.18 9.19 -23.11
C LYS A 97 -3.23 10.13 -23.70
N LEU A 98 -3.10 11.40 -23.40
CA LEU A 98 -3.78 12.52 -24.08
C LEU A 98 -2.76 13.28 -24.91
N VAL A 99 -3.11 13.53 -26.19
CA VAL A 99 -2.29 14.28 -27.14
C VAL A 99 -2.91 15.65 -27.35
N LYS A 100 -2.09 16.69 -27.27
CA LYS A 100 -2.54 18.07 -27.48
C LYS A 100 -2.98 18.27 -28.92
N GLU A 101 -4.23 18.60 -29.10
CA GLU A 101 -4.85 18.88 -30.43
C GLU A 101 -6.15 19.65 -30.22
N GLU A 102 -6.17 20.89 -30.72
CA GLU A 102 -7.40 21.68 -30.78
C GLU A 102 -8.43 21.01 -31.71
N ASN A 103 -9.63 20.76 -31.20
CA ASN A 103 -10.64 20.03 -31.93
C ASN A 103 -12.07 20.41 -31.49
N HIS A 104 -13.06 20.03 -32.30
CA HIS A 104 -14.48 20.16 -32.01
C HIS A 104 -15.18 18.79 -31.99
N ASP A 105 -14.42 17.70 -31.96
CA ASP A 105 -14.99 16.34 -31.91
C ASP A 105 -15.50 16.03 -30.49
N PRO A 106 -16.81 15.84 -30.31
CA PRO A 106 -17.38 15.50 -29.01
C PRO A 106 -16.89 14.15 -28.47
N ASN A 107 -16.32 13.30 -29.33
CA ASN A 107 -15.80 11.98 -28.98
C ASN A 107 -14.28 11.94 -28.81
N ALA A 108 -13.58 13.07 -28.98
CA ALA A 108 -12.10 13.14 -28.92
C ALA A 108 -11.50 12.47 -27.68
N LEU A 109 -12.21 12.46 -26.56
CA LEU A 109 -11.78 11.89 -25.28
C LEU A 109 -12.51 10.59 -24.89
N SER A 110 -13.36 10.05 -25.75
CA SER A 110 -14.18 8.85 -25.41
C SER A 110 -13.33 7.63 -25.05
N GLY A 111 -12.17 7.45 -25.68
CA GLY A 111 -11.24 6.38 -25.36
C GLY A 111 -10.66 6.47 -23.95
N MET A 112 -10.47 7.67 -23.42
CA MET A 112 -10.04 7.90 -22.03
C MET A 112 -11.10 7.41 -21.03
N LEU A 113 -12.39 7.64 -21.31
CA LEU A 113 -13.49 7.16 -20.47
C LEU A 113 -13.64 5.64 -20.57
N SER A 114 -13.56 5.10 -21.79
CA SER A 114 -13.58 3.64 -22.02
C SER A 114 -12.42 2.93 -21.34
N ALA A 115 -11.24 3.58 -21.19
CA ALA A 115 -10.11 3.05 -20.46
C ALA A 115 -10.46 2.82 -18.98
N ILE A 116 -11.22 3.73 -18.34
CA ILE A 116 -11.69 3.54 -16.97
C ILE A 116 -12.60 2.32 -16.88
N ASP A 117 -13.51 2.16 -17.85
CA ASP A 117 -14.43 1.02 -17.88
C ASP A 117 -13.72 -0.33 -18.13
N SER A 118 -12.54 -0.32 -18.74
CA SER A 118 -11.72 -1.51 -18.95
C SER A 118 -10.89 -1.94 -17.74
N GLY A 119 -10.67 -1.05 -16.78
CA GLY A 119 -9.93 -1.31 -15.55
C GLY A 119 -10.80 -1.86 -14.42
N GLY A 120 -10.19 -2.19 -13.28
CA GLY A 120 -10.89 -2.78 -12.14
C GLY A 120 -10.08 -2.75 -10.85
N PRO A 121 -10.43 -3.61 -9.88
CA PRO A 121 -9.81 -3.62 -8.58
C PRO A 121 -8.29 -3.76 -8.63
N GLY A 122 -7.60 -2.92 -7.84
CA GLY A 122 -6.14 -2.90 -7.78
C GLY A 122 -5.45 -2.14 -8.92
N SER A 123 -6.19 -1.54 -9.87
CA SER A 123 -5.62 -0.70 -10.91
C SER A 123 -5.26 0.69 -10.39
N VAL A 124 -4.18 1.25 -10.94
CA VAL A 124 -3.82 2.67 -10.84
C VAL A 124 -3.96 3.28 -12.22
N TYR A 125 -4.74 4.34 -12.34
CA TYR A 125 -4.89 5.08 -13.58
C TYR A 125 -3.70 6.02 -13.76
N VAL A 126 -2.81 5.73 -14.71
CA VAL A 126 -1.61 6.54 -14.96
C VAL A 126 -1.78 7.28 -16.28
N MET A 127 -1.88 8.61 -16.21
CA MET A 127 -2.18 9.45 -17.36
C MET A 127 -1.03 10.39 -17.68
N LYS A 128 -0.61 10.39 -18.96
CA LYS A 128 0.21 11.44 -19.55
C LYS A 128 -0.69 12.41 -20.30
N VAL A 129 -0.58 13.69 -19.95
CA VAL A 129 -1.16 14.81 -20.71
C VAL A 129 -0.02 15.58 -21.37
N ASP A 130 0.07 15.58 -22.68
CA ASP A 130 1.13 16.30 -23.40
C ASP A 130 1.04 17.80 -23.10
N ASP A 131 2.14 18.45 -22.61
CA ASP A 131 2.19 19.85 -22.17
C ASP A 131 1.07 20.22 -21.17
N GLY A 132 0.68 19.28 -20.31
CA GLY A 132 -0.54 19.34 -19.52
C GLY A 132 -0.43 19.98 -18.14
N ALA A 133 0.64 20.73 -17.80
CA ALA A 133 0.81 21.28 -16.46
C ALA A 133 -0.38 22.15 -16.01
N ASP A 134 -0.93 22.95 -16.93
CA ASP A 134 -2.07 23.84 -16.68
C ASP A 134 -3.40 23.30 -17.26
N ILE A 135 -3.47 22.01 -17.54
CA ILE A 135 -4.66 21.33 -18.08
C ILE A 135 -5.14 20.22 -17.14
N ALA A 136 -6.40 20.29 -16.75
CA ALA A 136 -7.00 19.19 -15.99
C ALA A 136 -7.21 17.96 -16.90
N GLY A 137 -6.39 16.93 -16.71
CA GLY A 137 -6.54 15.63 -17.36
C GLY A 137 -7.69 14.82 -16.78
N MET A 138 -8.00 15.02 -15.50
CA MET A 138 -9.12 14.36 -14.83
C MET A 138 -9.81 15.26 -13.79
N GLY A 139 -11.01 14.84 -13.39
CA GLY A 139 -11.77 15.50 -12.35
C GLY A 139 -12.67 14.54 -11.59
N GLY A 140 -13.64 15.10 -10.85
CA GLY A 140 -14.50 14.36 -9.91
C GLY A 140 -15.32 13.24 -10.53
N LEU A 141 -15.83 13.39 -11.76
CA LEU A 141 -16.58 12.33 -12.45
C LEU A 141 -15.73 11.10 -12.71
N MET A 142 -14.52 11.32 -13.27
CA MET A 142 -13.57 10.23 -13.54
C MET A 142 -13.11 9.56 -12.26
N GLY A 143 -12.75 10.36 -11.23
CA GLY A 143 -12.37 9.83 -9.91
C GLY A 143 -13.49 9.00 -9.28
N THR A 144 -14.74 9.43 -9.38
CA THR A 144 -15.90 8.68 -8.87
C THR A 144 -16.09 7.36 -9.62
N ALA A 145 -15.96 7.36 -10.95
CA ALA A 145 -16.05 6.15 -11.76
C ALA A 145 -14.93 5.15 -11.40
N MET A 146 -13.69 5.61 -11.32
CA MET A 146 -12.53 4.78 -10.92
C MET A 146 -12.70 4.20 -9.51
N PHE A 147 -13.10 5.03 -8.54
CA PHE A 147 -13.37 4.58 -7.17
C PHE A 147 -14.43 3.48 -7.14
N SER A 148 -15.54 3.67 -7.86
CA SER A 148 -16.64 2.68 -7.93
C SER A 148 -16.24 1.36 -8.57
N ARG A 149 -15.19 1.36 -9.39
CA ARG A 149 -14.62 0.16 -10.04
C ARG A 149 -13.48 -0.47 -9.27
N GLY A 150 -13.11 0.08 -8.10
CA GLY A 150 -12.06 -0.46 -7.24
C GLY A 150 -10.65 -0.09 -7.67
N PHE A 151 -10.47 0.95 -8.48
CA PHE A 151 -9.14 1.54 -8.65
C PHE A 151 -8.63 2.04 -7.30
N VAL A 152 -7.33 1.88 -7.07
CA VAL A 152 -6.70 2.26 -5.79
C VAL A 152 -6.12 3.67 -5.81
N GLY A 153 -6.02 4.29 -6.98
CA GLY A 153 -5.53 5.67 -7.12
C GLY A 153 -5.34 6.09 -8.57
N ALA A 154 -4.94 7.33 -8.77
CA ALA A 154 -4.54 7.88 -10.06
C ALA A 154 -3.25 8.68 -9.95
N VAL A 155 -2.46 8.65 -11.02
CA VAL A 155 -1.26 9.46 -11.24
C VAL A 155 -1.44 10.19 -12.56
N VAL A 156 -1.40 11.53 -12.52
CA VAL A 156 -1.69 12.40 -13.67
C VAL A 156 -0.52 13.34 -13.92
N ASP A 157 0.26 13.06 -14.96
CA ASP A 157 1.26 14.03 -15.45
C ASP A 157 0.54 15.15 -16.21
N GLY A 158 -0.05 16.01 -15.41
CA GLY A 158 -0.93 17.10 -15.78
C GLY A 158 -1.65 17.65 -14.56
N GLY A 159 -2.58 18.59 -14.78
CA GLY A 159 -3.43 19.12 -13.74
C GLY A 159 -4.64 18.23 -13.42
N VAL A 160 -5.28 18.49 -12.27
CA VAL A 160 -6.54 17.86 -11.85
C VAL A 160 -7.51 18.91 -11.33
N ARG A 161 -8.83 18.60 -11.34
CA ARG A 161 -9.88 19.49 -10.84
C ARG A 161 -10.88 18.73 -9.94
N ASP A 162 -11.84 19.44 -9.41
CA ASP A 162 -12.92 18.89 -8.55
C ASP A 162 -12.41 18.23 -7.26
N LEU A 163 -11.36 18.80 -6.66
CA LEU A 163 -10.70 18.28 -5.45
C LEU A 163 -11.67 18.00 -4.30
N PRO A 164 -12.70 18.83 -4.03
CA PRO A 164 -13.66 18.53 -2.98
C PRO A 164 -14.37 17.18 -3.16
N GLN A 165 -14.70 16.81 -4.41
CA GLN A 165 -15.32 15.51 -4.70
C GLN A 165 -14.32 14.36 -4.51
N LEU A 166 -13.09 14.51 -5.01
CA LEU A 166 -12.01 13.50 -4.84
C LEU A 166 -11.71 13.23 -3.36
N LYS A 167 -11.61 14.29 -2.56
CA LYS A 167 -11.42 14.21 -1.10
C LYS A 167 -12.63 13.56 -0.41
N LYS A 168 -13.85 13.93 -0.79
CA LYS A 168 -15.08 13.39 -0.22
C LYS A 168 -15.19 11.88 -0.37
N ILE A 169 -14.81 11.34 -1.55
CA ILE A 169 -14.83 9.89 -1.80
C ILE A 169 -13.57 9.18 -1.35
N GLY A 170 -12.54 9.91 -0.89
CA GLY A 170 -11.25 9.33 -0.47
C GLY A 170 -10.45 8.71 -1.61
N PHE A 171 -10.62 9.18 -2.86
CA PHE A 171 -9.89 8.62 -4.00
C PHE A 171 -8.52 9.28 -4.16
N PRO A 172 -7.40 8.56 -3.92
CA PRO A 172 -6.06 9.12 -3.98
C PRO A 172 -5.68 9.58 -5.40
N VAL A 173 -5.11 10.79 -5.49
CA VAL A 173 -4.62 11.34 -6.76
C VAL A 173 -3.28 12.02 -6.54
N TYR A 174 -2.33 11.70 -7.42
CA TYR A 174 -1.05 12.39 -7.58
C TYR A 174 -1.07 13.15 -8.91
N ALA A 175 -0.67 14.41 -8.89
CA ALA A 175 -0.73 15.27 -10.07
C ALA A 175 0.30 16.42 -9.97
N LEU A 176 0.48 17.16 -11.04
CA LEU A 176 1.30 18.37 -11.03
C LEU A 176 0.65 19.54 -10.26
N GLY A 177 -0.63 19.43 -9.96
CA GLY A 177 -1.37 20.39 -9.13
C GLY A 177 -2.83 20.55 -9.54
N PRO A 178 -3.60 21.33 -8.76
CA PRO A 178 -4.99 21.64 -9.08
C PRO A 178 -5.06 22.76 -10.14
N VAL A 179 -5.92 22.58 -11.15
CA VAL A 179 -6.19 23.61 -12.15
C VAL A 179 -7.65 23.50 -12.62
N PRO A 180 -8.42 24.61 -12.70
CA PRO A 180 -9.85 24.58 -13.04
C PRO A 180 -10.13 24.52 -14.56
N SER A 181 -9.16 24.09 -15.36
CA SER A 181 -9.25 24.01 -16.82
C SER A 181 -9.95 22.73 -17.30
N THR A 182 -9.95 22.50 -18.60
CA THR A 182 -10.49 21.30 -19.23
C THR A 182 -9.61 20.82 -20.37
N SER A 183 -9.54 19.52 -20.57
CA SER A 183 -8.92 18.91 -21.75
C SER A 183 -9.88 18.83 -22.96
N VAL A 184 -11.20 19.03 -22.73
CA VAL A 184 -12.21 19.00 -23.80
C VAL A 184 -11.97 20.15 -24.80
N GLY A 185 -11.90 19.81 -26.08
CA GLY A 185 -11.64 20.74 -27.17
C GLY A 185 -10.15 21.02 -27.42
N HIS A 186 -9.27 20.71 -26.48
CA HIS A 186 -7.83 21.00 -26.54
C HIS A 186 -6.97 19.74 -26.66
N TYR A 187 -7.55 18.57 -26.41
CA TYR A 187 -6.86 17.28 -26.43
C TYR A 187 -7.69 16.21 -27.11
N LYS A 188 -6.98 15.21 -27.65
CA LYS A 188 -7.58 13.94 -28.07
C LYS A 188 -6.98 12.75 -27.32
N PHE A 189 -7.69 11.66 -27.32
CA PHE A 189 -7.21 10.38 -26.82
C PHE A 189 -6.07 9.86 -27.69
N GLY A 190 -4.92 9.59 -27.07
CA GLY A 190 -3.71 9.11 -27.73
C GLY A 190 -3.48 7.60 -27.61
N GLY A 191 -4.14 6.95 -26.65
CA GLY A 191 -4.03 5.50 -26.47
C GLY A 191 -4.20 5.05 -25.02
N VAL A 192 -4.48 3.77 -24.84
CA VAL A 192 -4.57 3.05 -23.57
C VAL A 192 -3.68 1.82 -23.61
N ASN A 193 -3.16 1.44 -22.45
CA ASN A 193 -2.25 0.29 -22.31
C ASN A 193 -1.07 0.34 -23.29
N ILE A 194 -0.51 1.52 -23.47
CA ILE A 194 0.74 1.80 -24.20
C ILE A 194 1.80 2.32 -23.24
N PRO A 195 3.10 2.13 -23.54
CA PRO A 195 4.15 2.79 -22.76
C PRO A 195 4.00 4.31 -22.85
N ILE A 196 4.11 4.99 -21.71
CA ILE A 196 4.07 6.45 -21.59
C ILE A 196 5.30 6.94 -20.83
N ASP A 197 5.67 8.20 -21.05
CA ASP A 197 6.55 8.94 -20.13
C ASP A 197 5.67 9.76 -19.20
N CYS A 198 5.79 9.53 -17.89
CA CYS A 198 5.01 10.19 -16.87
C CYS A 198 5.97 10.91 -15.91
N ASP A 199 6.03 12.23 -15.97
CA ASP A 199 6.94 13.10 -15.22
C ASP A 199 8.42 12.61 -15.28
N GLY A 200 8.88 12.26 -16.50
CA GLY A 200 10.25 11.82 -16.79
C GLY A 200 10.53 10.35 -16.44
N VAL A 201 9.51 9.59 -16.11
CA VAL A 201 9.64 8.14 -15.85
C VAL A 201 8.83 7.35 -16.86
N LYS A 202 9.47 6.37 -17.50
CA LYS A 202 8.76 5.44 -18.38
C LYS A 202 7.88 4.51 -17.56
N VAL A 203 6.59 4.47 -17.90
CA VAL A 203 5.60 3.56 -17.32
C VAL A 203 5.07 2.65 -18.39
N ASN A 204 5.28 1.35 -18.23
CA ASN A 204 4.67 0.35 -19.11
C ASN A 204 3.33 -0.12 -18.52
N PRO A 205 2.41 -0.58 -19.35
CA PRO A 205 1.18 -1.22 -18.84
C PRO A 205 1.52 -2.36 -17.88
N LYS A 206 0.80 -2.40 -16.76
CA LYS A 206 0.96 -3.39 -15.67
C LYS A 206 2.25 -3.27 -14.83
N ASP A 207 3.08 -2.24 -15.02
CA ASP A 207 4.08 -1.90 -14.01
C ASP A 207 3.37 -1.63 -12.67
N ILE A 208 4.05 -1.86 -11.55
CA ILE A 208 3.45 -1.57 -10.25
C ILE A 208 3.77 -0.13 -9.88
N ILE A 209 2.73 0.60 -9.50
CA ILE A 209 2.85 1.96 -8.99
C ILE A 209 2.75 1.89 -7.46
N VAL A 210 3.77 2.40 -6.79
CA VAL A 210 3.78 2.59 -5.33
C VAL A 210 3.83 4.07 -5.06
N ALA A 211 2.91 4.55 -4.23
CA ALA A 211 2.80 5.98 -3.93
C ALA A 211 2.47 6.20 -2.45
N ASP A 212 3.15 7.15 -1.83
CA ASP A 212 2.89 7.66 -0.50
C ASP A 212 3.24 9.15 -0.40
N GLN A 213 3.41 9.71 0.81
CA GLN A 213 3.66 11.14 0.97
C GLN A 213 4.99 11.62 0.38
N ASP A 214 5.95 10.73 0.16
CA ASP A 214 7.25 11.05 -0.44
C ASP A 214 7.17 11.16 -1.97
N GLY A 215 6.17 10.52 -2.60
CA GLY A 215 5.95 10.60 -4.02
C GLY A 215 5.50 9.30 -4.67
N VAL A 216 5.86 9.13 -5.94
CA VAL A 216 5.43 8.00 -6.79
C VAL A 216 6.65 7.27 -7.33
N VAL A 217 6.69 5.97 -7.14
CA VAL A 217 7.72 5.06 -7.67
C VAL A 217 7.07 4.07 -8.64
N VAL A 218 7.73 3.82 -9.76
CA VAL A 218 7.32 2.86 -10.78
C VAL A 218 8.21 1.63 -10.67
N VAL A 219 7.63 0.49 -10.33
CA VAL A 219 8.32 -0.79 -10.24
C VAL A 219 8.10 -1.56 -11.55
N PRO A 220 9.18 -1.85 -12.32
CA PRO A 220 9.05 -2.66 -13.52
C PRO A 220 8.45 -4.03 -13.18
N ARG A 221 7.35 -4.40 -13.83
CA ARG A 221 6.58 -5.60 -13.50
C ARG A 221 7.40 -6.89 -13.50
N ASP A 222 8.39 -6.99 -14.40
CA ASP A 222 9.22 -8.19 -14.57
C ASP A 222 10.20 -8.39 -13.39
N HIS A 223 10.40 -7.37 -12.56
CA HIS A 223 11.27 -7.38 -11.36
C HIS A 223 10.47 -7.20 -10.07
N ALA A 224 9.14 -7.12 -10.13
CA ALA A 224 8.33 -6.70 -9.01
C ALA A 224 8.48 -7.59 -7.76
N ALA A 225 8.58 -8.89 -7.93
CA ALA A 225 8.72 -9.81 -6.80
C ALA A 225 10.10 -9.68 -6.10
N ASP A 226 11.18 -9.56 -6.88
CA ASP A 226 12.54 -9.41 -6.35
C ASP A 226 12.72 -8.05 -5.65
N ILE A 227 12.20 -6.98 -6.28
CA ILE A 227 12.21 -5.63 -5.70
C ILE A 227 11.45 -5.60 -4.37
N LEU A 228 10.27 -6.24 -4.29
CA LEU A 228 9.51 -6.27 -3.05
C LEU A 228 10.28 -6.90 -1.91
N VAL A 229 10.90 -8.05 -2.14
CA VAL A 229 11.69 -8.74 -1.11
C VAL A 229 12.83 -7.87 -0.61
N LEU A 230 13.55 -7.20 -1.51
CA LEU A 230 14.63 -6.29 -1.13
C LEU A 230 14.08 -5.05 -0.41
N ALA A 231 13.02 -4.43 -0.93
CA ALA A 231 12.39 -3.26 -0.31
C ALA A 231 11.90 -3.55 1.11
N GLN A 232 11.25 -4.70 1.35
CA GLN A 232 10.84 -5.12 2.69
C GLN A 232 12.02 -5.29 3.63
N LYS A 233 13.14 -5.82 3.14
CA LYS A 233 14.37 -5.96 3.95
C LYS A 233 14.92 -4.59 4.34
N LEU A 234 14.95 -3.64 3.41
CA LEU A 234 15.44 -2.28 3.63
C LEU A 234 14.53 -1.54 4.63
N ASP A 235 13.23 -1.59 4.41
CA ASP A 235 12.19 -0.98 5.23
C ASP A 235 12.24 -1.50 6.68
N ASN A 236 12.29 -2.81 6.86
CA ASN A 236 12.39 -3.43 8.19
C ASN A 236 13.69 -3.06 8.90
N SER A 237 14.82 -2.96 8.18
CA SER A 237 16.09 -2.54 8.75
C SER A 237 16.02 -1.12 9.27
N GLU A 238 15.44 -0.20 8.49
CA GLU A 238 15.28 1.20 8.85
C GLU A 238 14.35 1.38 10.06
N HIS A 239 13.18 0.75 10.02
CA HIS A 239 12.24 0.77 11.14
C HIS A 239 12.83 0.20 12.44
N SER A 240 13.76 -0.75 12.35
CA SER A 240 14.48 -1.28 13.51
C SER A 240 15.49 -0.28 14.10
N MET A 241 15.98 0.67 13.28
CA MET A 241 16.92 1.69 13.75
C MET A 241 16.26 2.82 14.52
N TYR A 242 15.01 3.19 14.21
CA TYR A 242 14.33 4.30 14.88
C TYR A 242 14.28 4.15 16.42
N PRO A 243 13.78 3.06 17.00
CA PRO A 243 13.78 2.88 18.46
C PRO A 243 15.19 2.83 19.05
N PHE A 244 16.17 2.33 18.30
CA PHE A 244 17.55 2.31 18.74
C PHE A 244 18.13 3.73 18.82
N ILE A 245 17.89 4.56 17.77
CA ILE A 245 18.33 5.95 17.74
C ILE A 245 17.67 6.75 18.86
N GLU A 246 16.36 6.58 19.06
CA GLU A 246 15.61 7.23 20.14
C GLU A 246 16.19 6.90 21.52
N LYS A 247 16.55 5.63 21.74
CA LYS A 247 17.09 5.16 23.02
C LYS A 247 18.54 5.61 23.27
N PHE A 248 19.38 5.56 22.26
CA PHE A 248 20.83 5.77 22.40
C PHE A 248 21.33 7.12 21.89
N HIS A 249 20.44 7.90 21.24
CA HIS A 249 20.71 9.22 20.67
C HIS A 249 21.92 9.21 19.70
N SER A 250 22.13 8.12 18.97
CA SER A 250 23.26 7.94 18.08
C SER A 250 22.86 7.20 16.80
N ILE A 251 22.87 7.92 15.67
CA ILE A 251 22.69 7.32 14.35
C ILE A 251 23.91 6.48 13.95
N VAL A 252 25.12 6.89 14.35
CA VAL A 252 26.35 6.16 14.03
C VAL A 252 26.34 4.76 14.64
N GLU A 253 25.90 4.65 15.90
CA GLU A 253 25.82 3.34 16.56
C GLU A 253 24.66 2.50 15.96
N ALA A 254 23.55 3.10 15.56
CA ALA A 254 22.47 2.40 14.86
C ALA A 254 22.98 1.81 13.54
N VAL A 255 23.66 2.60 12.72
CA VAL A 255 24.23 2.14 11.44
C VAL A 255 25.25 1.01 11.65
N LYS A 256 26.12 1.08 12.67
CA LYS A 256 27.04 -0.01 13.00
C LYS A 256 26.30 -1.30 13.40
N GLN A 257 25.19 -1.15 14.16
CA GLN A 257 24.42 -2.29 14.65
C GLN A 257 23.60 -2.97 13.54
N PHE A 258 22.99 -2.19 12.65
CA PHE A 258 22.05 -2.68 11.64
C PHE A 258 22.65 -2.75 10.23
N GLY A 259 23.87 -2.19 10.03
CA GLY A 259 24.65 -2.37 8.82
C GLY A 259 24.14 -1.57 7.60
N ARG A 260 23.46 -0.43 7.82
CA ARG A 260 22.91 0.36 6.73
C ARG A 260 23.08 1.88 6.92
N ILE A 261 23.41 2.55 5.85
CA ILE A 261 22.87 3.82 5.33
C ILE A 261 22.46 3.59 3.89
#